data_f8515d376599c29ff4d2e35f1650b0f1
#
_entry.id   f8515d376599c29ff4d2e35f1650b0f1
#
_cell.length_a   1.000
_cell.length_b   1.000
_cell.length_c   1.000
_cell.angle_alpha   90.00
_cell.angle_beta   90.00
_cell.angle_gamma   90.00
#
_symmetry.space_group_name_H-M   'P 1'
#
loop_
_entity.id
_entity.type
_entity.pdbx_description
1 polymer ?
#
loop_
_entity_poly.entity_id
_entity_poly.type
_entity_poly.pdbx_seq_one_letter_code
_entity_poly.pdbx_strand_id
1 'polypeptide(L)'
;MIVIDYAYGKFSEVNHLNSNFRPGINKIKMTIDVISPREVYRKIYPIAIRQFHDLFPNLRNHDCCQEKASGVEECADLTNGTQNYALNILHLMEHVIIDIQCTITKMKKCSGITCNYHKPPNRFDIFVECIDKKIGYASASKVSELVQQLLNYNRYYGEENQLKDFEHIIKCNNSNNDFSDSS
;
A
#
# COMPACT_ATOMS: atom_id res chain seq x y z
N MET A 1 -0.66 -13.56 -5.92
CA MET A 1 0.04 -12.29 -6.19
C MET A 1 1.53 -12.54 -6.05
N ILE A 2 2.32 -12.02 -6.95
CA ILE A 2 3.79 -12.06 -6.87
C ILE A 2 4.30 -10.63 -7.04
N VAL A 3 5.10 -10.14 -6.09
CA VAL A 3 5.88 -8.92 -6.30
C VAL A 3 7.11 -9.32 -7.11
N ILE A 4 7.26 -8.73 -8.29
CA ILE A 4 8.37 -9.02 -9.19
C ILE A 4 9.54 -8.05 -9.04
N ASP A 5 9.28 -6.83 -8.60
CA ASP A 5 10.34 -5.84 -8.45
C ASP A 5 9.98 -4.75 -7.45
N TYR A 6 11.01 -4.20 -6.82
CA TYR A 6 10.99 -2.99 -6.03
C TYR A 6 12.03 -2.02 -6.55
N ALA A 7 11.65 -0.79 -6.79
CA ALA A 7 12.56 0.26 -7.19
C ALA A 7 12.35 1.54 -6.36
N TYR A 8 13.40 2.31 -6.19
CA TYR A 8 13.36 3.58 -5.47
C TYR A 8 13.98 4.68 -6.34
N GLY A 9 13.26 5.77 -6.54
CA GLY A 9 13.70 6.86 -7.40
C GLY A 9 12.68 7.97 -7.53
N LYS A 10 12.94 8.93 -8.42
CA LYS A 10 12.07 10.10 -8.61
C LYS A 10 10.82 9.79 -9.42
N PHE A 11 10.91 8.89 -10.40
CA PHE A 11 9.80 8.50 -11.29
C PHE A 11 8.97 9.69 -11.75
N SER A 12 9.63 10.67 -12.39
CA SER A 12 8.99 11.92 -12.83
C SER A 12 7.87 11.70 -13.84
N GLU A 13 7.96 10.59 -14.58
CA GLU A 13 6.99 10.16 -15.58
C GLU A 13 5.60 9.82 -15.02
N VAL A 14 5.49 9.56 -13.71
CA VAL A 14 4.19 9.30 -13.09
C VAL A 14 3.57 10.51 -12.40
N ASN A 15 4.27 11.64 -12.36
CA ASN A 15 3.76 12.83 -11.66
C ASN A 15 2.49 13.41 -12.31
N HIS A 16 2.28 13.19 -13.60
CA HIS A 16 1.07 13.62 -14.30
C HIS A 16 -0.15 12.75 -14.00
N LEU A 17 0.05 11.54 -13.44
CA LEU A 17 -1.02 10.61 -13.11
C LEU A 17 -1.69 10.91 -11.77
N ASN A 18 -1.00 11.66 -10.90
CA ASN A 18 -1.54 12.10 -9.62
C ASN A 18 -1.02 13.51 -9.31
N SER A 19 -1.93 14.49 -9.37
CA SER A 19 -1.61 15.91 -9.11
C SER A 19 -1.10 16.19 -7.70
N ASN A 20 -1.32 15.27 -6.75
CA ASN A 20 -0.82 15.37 -5.38
C ASN A 20 0.65 14.97 -5.23
N PHE A 21 1.27 14.37 -6.23
CA PHE A 21 2.69 14.07 -6.18
C PHE A 21 3.53 15.35 -6.13
N ARG A 22 4.44 15.41 -5.18
CA ARG A 22 5.36 16.53 -5.02
C ARG A 22 6.54 16.36 -5.97
N PRO A 23 6.83 17.38 -6.81
CA PRO A 23 7.99 17.34 -7.71
C PRO A 23 9.29 17.10 -6.94
N GLY A 24 10.15 16.23 -7.47
CA GLY A 24 11.47 15.94 -6.91
C GLY A 24 11.49 14.98 -5.71
N ILE A 25 10.34 14.63 -5.13
CA ILE A 25 10.29 13.62 -4.07
C ILE A 25 10.46 12.22 -4.67
N ASN A 26 11.29 11.42 -4.02
CA ASN A 26 11.46 10.02 -4.39
C ASN A 26 10.19 9.23 -4.08
N LYS A 27 10.04 8.13 -4.77
CA LYS A 27 8.95 7.17 -4.58
C LYS A 27 9.52 5.78 -4.45
N ILE A 28 8.86 4.95 -3.67
CA ILE A 28 8.99 3.50 -3.80
C ILE A 28 8.04 3.04 -4.89
N LYS A 29 8.54 2.20 -5.79
CA LYS A 29 7.76 1.51 -6.80
C LYS A 29 7.70 0.03 -6.45
N MET A 30 6.53 -0.57 -6.58
CA MET A 30 6.34 -2.01 -6.54
C MET A 30 5.72 -2.45 -7.86
N THR A 31 6.34 -3.41 -8.53
CA THR A 31 5.73 -4.07 -9.70
C THR A 31 5.19 -5.43 -9.29
N ILE A 32 3.92 -5.69 -9.58
CA ILE A 32 3.16 -6.83 -9.07
C ILE A 32 2.46 -7.55 -10.21
N ASP A 33 2.64 -8.87 -10.29
CA ASP A 33 1.83 -9.75 -11.14
C ASP A 33 0.74 -10.44 -10.32
N VAL A 34 -0.50 -10.28 -10.76
CA VAL A 34 -1.68 -10.91 -10.19
C VAL A 34 -1.91 -12.26 -10.85
N ILE A 35 -1.57 -13.34 -10.16
CA ILE A 35 -1.63 -14.72 -10.68
C ILE A 35 -2.82 -15.53 -10.19
N SER A 36 -3.44 -15.11 -9.08
CA SER A 36 -4.59 -15.82 -8.52
C SER A 36 -5.86 -15.53 -9.33
N PRO A 37 -6.80 -16.47 -9.39
CA PRO A 37 -8.10 -16.24 -10.01
C PRO A 37 -8.88 -15.10 -9.34
N ARG A 38 -9.68 -14.38 -10.13
CA ARG A 38 -10.52 -13.26 -9.67
C ARG A 38 -11.37 -13.61 -8.44
N GLU A 39 -11.90 -14.83 -8.40
CA GLU A 39 -12.74 -15.31 -7.30
C GLU A 39 -12.04 -15.35 -5.96
N VAL A 40 -10.71 -15.54 -5.94
CA VAL A 40 -9.89 -15.48 -4.73
C VAL A 40 -9.91 -14.08 -4.18
N TYR A 41 -9.65 -13.07 -5.02
CA TYR A 41 -9.66 -11.67 -4.62
C TYR A 41 -11.05 -11.20 -4.18
N ARG A 42 -12.11 -11.66 -4.86
CA ARG A 42 -13.50 -11.36 -4.46
C ARG A 42 -13.83 -11.85 -3.06
N LYS A 43 -13.36 -13.03 -2.68
CA LYS A 43 -13.58 -13.60 -1.33
C LYS A 43 -12.77 -12.91 -0.26
N ILE A 44 -11.54 -12.52 -0.59
CA ILE A 44 -10.57 -11.96 0.37
C ILE A 44 -10.78 -10.48 0.58
N TYR A 45 -11.23 -9.75 -0.42
CA TYR A 45 -11.35 -8.28 -0.35
C TYR A 45 -12.15 -7.77 0.86
N PRO A 46 -13.35 -8.29 1.19
CA PRO A 46 -14.08 -7.84 2.38
C PRO A 46 -13.34 -8.14 3.70
N ILE A 47 -12.57 -9.24 3.73
CA ILE A 47 -11.77 -9.62 4.88
C ILE A 47 -10.57 -8.66 5.01
N ALA A 48 -9.88 -8.40 3.90
CA ALA A 48 -8.74 -7.49 3.85
C ALA A 48 -9.12 -6.09 4.32
N ILE A 49 -10.22 -5.52 3.82
CA ILE A 49 -10.70 -4.21 4.25
C ILE A 49 -10.90 -4.16 5.76
N ARG A 50 -11.64 -5.11 6.31
CA ARG A 50 -11.92 -5.15 7.75
C ARG A 50 -10.64 -5.23 8.56
N GLN A 51 -9.75 -6.18 8.24
CA GLN A 51 -8.50 -6.38 8.96
C GLN A 51 -7.57 -5.17 8.85
N PHE A 52 -7.43 -4.59 7.66
CA PHE A 52 -6.59 -3.40 7.52
C PHE A 52 -7.17 -2.18 8.21
N HIS A 53 -8.49 -2.00 8.26
CA HIS A 53 -9.11 -0.92 9.04
C HIS A 53 -8.92 -1.11 10.55
N ASP A 54 -8.85 -2.34 11.02
CA ASP A 54 -8.60 -2.62 12.44
C ASP A 54 -7.11 -2.41 12.79
N LEU A 55 -6.20 -2.81 11.89
CA LEU A 55 -4.76 -2.63 12.02
C LEU A 55 -4.30 -1.17 11.84
N PHE A 56 -4.92 -0.48 10.91
CA PHE A 56 -4.57 0.87 10.47
C PHE A 56 -5.81 1.77 10.54
N PRO A 57 -6.24 2.19 11.72
CA PRO A 57 -7.50 2.95 11.90
C PRO A 57 -7.51 4.29 11.15
N ASN A 58 -6.35 4.87 10.85
CA ASN A 58 -6.26 6.09 10.05
C ASN A 58 -6.75 5.92 8.61
N LEU A 59 -6.77 4.69 8.08
CA LEU A 59 -7.29 4.40 6.73
C LEU A 59 -8.76 4.82 6.57
N ARG A 60 -9.55 4.84 7.66
CA ARG A 60 -10.96 5.26 7.65
C ARG A 60 -11.15 6.75 7.34
N ASN A 61 -10.10 7.55 7.60
CA ASN A 61 -10.11 9.00 7.41
C ASN A 61 -9.25 9.42 6.20
N HIS A 62 -8.86 8.48 5.36
CA HIS A 62 -7.98 8.76 4.26
C HIS A 62 -8.76 9.38 3.09
N ASP A 63 -8.47 10.66 2.78
CA ASP A 63 -8.97 11.30 1.58
C ASP A 63 -8.29 10.70 0.35
N CYS A 64 -8.96 9.80 -0.31
CA CYS A 64 -8.53 9.31 -1.59
C CYS A 64 -8.92 10.33 -2.67
N CYS A 65 -8.06 11.32 -2.88
CA CYS A 65 -8.19 12.29 -3.97
C CYS A 65 -7.73 11.66 -5.30
N GLN A 66 -8.33 10.58 -5.74
CA GLN A 66 -8.36 10.31 -7.16
C GLN A 66 -9.40 11.25 -7.76
N GLU A 67 -8.94 12.44 -8.19
CA GLU A 67 -9.72 13.22 -9.12
C GLU A 67 -10.15 12.30 -10.25
N LYS A 68 -11.42 12.35 -10.59
CA LYS A 68 -12.03 11.69 -11.73
C LYS A 68 -11.23 12.00 -12.99
N ALA A 69 -10.18 11.23 -13.24
CA ALA A 69 -9.68 11.10 -14.60
C ALA A 69 -10.87 10.56 -15.38
N SER A 70 -11.39 11.36 -16.30
CA SER A 70 -12.62 11.17 -17.07
C SER A 70 -12.93 9.70 -17.31
N GLY A 71 -13.93 9.15 -16.60
CA GLY A 71 -14.46 7.82 -16.84
C GLY A 71 -14.02 6.72 -15.88
N VAL A 72 -13.23 7.01 -14.84
CA VAL A 72 -13.00 6.08 -13.73
C VAL A 72 -13.84 6.58 -12.57
N GLU A 73 -14.85 5.80 -12.25
CA GLU A 73 -15.68 5.99 -11.09
C GLU A 73 -14.80 6.05 -9.83
N GLU A 74 -15.25 6.87 -8.90
CA GLU A 74 -14.79 7.14 -7.55
C GLU A 74 -13.72 6.18 -7.05
N CYS A 75 -12.71 6.74 -6.44
CA CYS A 75 -11.79 6.00 -5.56
C CYS A 75 -12.61 4.90 -4.93
N ALA A 76 -12.30 3.66 -5.32
CA ALA A 76 -13.19 2.55 -5.03
C ALA A 76 -13.67 2.75 -3.62
N ASP A 77 -14.91 3.22 -3.50
CA ASP A 77 -15.58 3.25 -2.23
C ASP A 77 -15.26 1.88 -1.66
N LEU A 78 -14.47 1.85 -0.60
CA LEU A 78 -14.01 0.58 -0.04
C LEU A 78 -15.18 -0.34 0.26
N THR A 79 -16.40 0.21 0.22
CA THR A 79 -17.67 -0.49 0.41
C THR A 79 -18.32 -0.96 -0.89
N ASN A 80 -18.13 -0.25 -2.04
CA ASN A 80 -18.79 -0.52 -3.31
C ASN A 80 -17.84 -0.86 -4.46
N GLY A 81 -16.69 -1.42 -4.13
CA GLY A 81 -15.56 -1.70 -5.02
C GLY A 81 -15.92 -2.07 -6.45
N THR A 82 -15.15 -1.52 -7.38
CA THR A 82 -15.22 -1.90 -8.79
C THR A 82 -15.16 -3.42 -8.94
N GLN A 83 -15.67 -3.96 -10.03
CA GLN A 83 -15.59 -5.41 -10.27
C GLN A 83 -14.14 -5.97 -10.35
N ASN A 84 -13.11 -5.10 -10.28
CA ASN A 84 -11.71 -5.51 -10.25
C ASN A 84 -11.18 -5.61 -8.81
N TYR A 85 -11.53 -6.68 -8.12
CA TYR A 85 -11.12 -6.93 -6.74
C TYR A 85 -9.59 -7.00 -6.54
N ALA A 86 -8.84 -7.42 -7.56
CA ALA A 86 -7.39 -7.41 -7.48
C ALA A 86 -6.85 -5.99 -7.41
N LEU A 87 -7.33 -5.09 -8.28
CA LEU A 87 -6.98 -3.66 -8.24
C LEU A 87 -7.35 -3.03 -6.89
N ASN A 88 -8.51 -3.37 -6.36
CA ASN A 88 -8.96 -2.84 -5.07
C ASN A 88 -8.04 -3.28 -3.91
N ILE A 89 -7.55 -4.53 -3.91
CA ILE A 89 -6.57 -4.98 -2.91
C ILE A 89 -5.23 -4.26 -3.09
N LEU A 90 -4.77 -4.07 -4.31
CA LEU A 90 -3.52 -3.35 -4.59
C LEU A 90 -3.62 -1.87 -4.20
N HIS A 91 -4.76 -1.25 -4.42
CA HIS A 91 -5.04 0.11 -3.98
C HIS A 91 -5.07 0.20 -2.44
N LEU A 92 -5.67 -0.77 -1.77
CA LEU A 92 -5.62 -0.86 -0.31
C LEU A 92 -4.18 -1.03 0.19
N MET A 93 -3.33 -1.81 -0.50
CA MET A 93 -1.90 -1.90 -0.17
C MET A 93 -1.20 -0.54 -0.27
N GLU A 94 -1.49 0.23 -1.32
CA GLU A 94 -0.97 1.59 -1.49
C GLU A 94 -1.30 2.46 -0.27
N HIS A 95 -2.56 2.47 0.16
CA HIS A 95 -3.00 3.25 1.32
C HIS A 95 -2.31 2.82 2.62
N VAL A 96 -2.13 1.51 2.83
CA VAL A 96 -1.41 0.99 4.01
C VAL A 96 0.06 1.39 3.98
N ILE A 97 0.73 1.34 2.83
CA ILE A 97 2.12 1.80 2.69
C ILE A 97 2.23 3.30 3.03
N ILE A 98 1.27 4.11 2.57
CA ILE A 98 1.20 5.54 2.90
C ILE A 98 1.06 5.74 4.42
N ASP A 99 0.11 5.05 5.05
CA ASP A 99 -0.16 5.19 6.49
C ASP A 99 1.06 4.80 7.33
N ILE A 100 1.72 3.69 7.02
CA ILE A 100 2.95 3.27 7.68
C ILE A 100 4.03 4.33 7.55
N GLN A 101 4.28 4.83 6.33
CA GLN A 101 5.30 5.84 6.11
C GLN A 101 4.99 7.14 6.83
N CYS A 102 3.75 7.62 6.78
CA CYS A 102 3.33 8.82 7.50
C CYS A 102 3.50 8.66 9.01
N THR A 103 3.14 7.49 9.56
CA THR A 103 3.27 7.19 10.98
C THR A 103 4.74 7.18 11.44
N ILE A 104 5.61 6.47 10.71
CA ILE A 104 7.02 6.34 11.07
C ILE A 104 7.80 7.65 10.87
N THR A 105 7.58 8.31 9.73
CA THR A 105 8.34 9.52 9.37
C THR A 105 7.74 10.81 9.91
N LYS A 106 6.58 10.73 10.55
CA LYS A 106 5.78 11.89 10.99
C LYS A 106 5.44 12.85 9.84
N MET A 107 5.41 12.34 8.60
CA MET A 107 4.98 13.12 7.44
C MET A 107 3.48 13.44 7.54
N LYS A 108 3.14 14.71 7.32
CA LYS A 108 1.75 15.17 7.34
C LYS A 108 0.97 14.73 6.08
N LYS A 109 1.69 14.50 4.97
CA LYS A 109 1.09 14.14 3.69
C LYS A 109 2.06 13.27 2.88
N CYS A 110 1.55 12.20 2.35
CA CYS A 110 2.22 11.29 1.43
C CYS A 110 1.22 10.89 0.37
N SER A 111 1.62 10.83 -0.87
CA SER A 111 0.75 10.50 -2.00
C SER A 111 1.20 9.20 -2.65
N GLY A 112 0.25 8.48 -3.22
CA GLY A 112 0.52 7.28 -3.98
C GLY A 112 -0.40 7.17 -5.19
N ILE A 113 -0.17 6.16 -6.01
CA ILE A 113 -1.02 5.76 -7.11
C ILE A 113 -0.82 4.28 -7.44
N THR A 114 -1.92 3.60 -7.73
CA THR A 114 -1.91 2.24 -8.27
C THR A 114 -2.28 2.28 -9.76
N CYS A 115 -1.38 1.79 -10.60
CA CYS A 115 -1.52 1.77 -12.05
C CYS A 115 -1.64 0.35 -12.57
N ASN A 116 -2.51 0.12 -13.55
CA ASN A 116 -2.57 -1.14 -14.27
C ASN A 116 -1.95 -1.03 -15.65
N TYR A 117 -1.38 -2.13 -16.14
CA TYR A 117 -0.88 -2.21 -17.51
C TYR A 117 -1.99 -2.66 -18.45
N HIS A 118 -1.99 -2.08 -19.66
CA HIS A 118 -2.83 -2.61 -20.71
C HIS A 118 -2.33 -3.97 -21.20
N LYS A 119 -1.00 -4.15 -21.23
CA LYS A 119 -0.32 -5.42 -21.57
C LYS A 119 0.96 -5.54 -20.74
N PRO A 120 1.11 -6.60 -19.95
CA PRO A 120 0.13 -7.66 -19.62
C PRO A 120 -0.98 -7.15 -18.69
N PRO A 121 -2.23 -7.61 -18.84
CA PRO A 121 -3.40 -7.04 -18.13
C PRO A 121 -3.43 -7.35 -16.64
N ASN A 122 -2.60 -8.30 -16.18
CA ASN A 122 -2.52 -8.69 -14.78
C ASN A 122 -1.32 -8.08 -14.04
N ARG A 123 -0.62 -7.13 -14.69
CA ARG A 123 0.52 -6.41 -14.09
C ARG A 123 0.09 -5.05 -13.62
N PHE A 124 0.61 -4.68 -12.46
CA PHE A 124 0.33 -3.42 -11.79
C PHE A 124 1.61 -2.82 -11.25
N ASP A 125 1.66 -1.50 -11.20
CA ASP A 125 2.65 -0.75 -10.43
C ASP A 125 1.94 0.04 -9.33
N ILE A 126 2.50 0.00 -8.13
CA ILE A 126 2.17 0.89 -7.02
C ILE A 126 3.33 1.84 -6.85
N PHE A 127 3.05 3.15 -6.88
CA PHE A 127 4.02 4.19 -6.55
C PHE A 127 3.57 4.91 -5.29
N VAL A 128 4.45 5.04 -4.31
CA VAL A 128 4.18 5.82 -3.09
C VAL A 128 5.35 6.75 -2.83
N GLU A 129 5.07 8.03 -2.57
CA GLU A 129 6.10 8.99 -2.14
C GLU A 129 6.85 8.46 -0.93
N CYS A 130 8.17 8.66 -0.91
CA CYS A 130 9.02 8.10 0.11
C CYS A 130 10.24 9.00 0.36
N ILE A 131 10.41 9.44 1.61
CA ILE A 131 11.56 10.26 2.01
C ILE A 131 12.77 9.37 2.28
N ASP A 132 12.56 8.25 2.97
CA ASP A 132 13.62 7.32 3.36
C ASP A 132 13.49 6.00 2.61
N LYS A 133 14.57 5.64 1.92
CA LYS A 133 14.64 4.42 1.11
C LYS A 133 14.37 3.16 1.93
N LYS A 134 14.93 3.06 3.15
CA LYS A 134 14.79 1.86 4.00
C LYS A 134 13.37 1.72 4.49
N ILE A 135 12.75 2.82 4.92
CA ILE A 135 11.35 2.83 5.36
C ILE A 135 10.44 2.48 4.19
N GLY A 136 10.68 3.02 2.99
CA GLY A 136 9.92 2.69 1.79
C GLY A 136 9.94 1.20 1.46
N TYR A 137 11.14 0.60 1.41
CA TYR A 137 11.25 -0.84 1.16
C TYR A 137 10.63 -1.69 2.27
N ALA A 138 10.87 -1.35 3.54
CA ALA A 138 10.31 -2.09 4.67
C ALA A 138 8.78 -2.06 4.69
N SER A 139 8.17 -0.88 4.49
CA SER A 139 6.71 -0.75 4.44
C SER A 139 6.11 -1.53 3.26
N ALA A 140 6.69 -1.40 2.07
CA ALA A 140 6.23 -2.10 0.88
C ALA A 140 6.35 -3.63 1.02
N SER A 141 7.48 -4.13 1.51
CA SER A 141 7.70 -5.56 1.77
C SER A 141 6.71 -6.10 2.79
N LYS A 142 6.52 -5.39 3.91
CA LYS A 142 5.64 -5.85 4.98
C LYS A 142 4.18 -5.91 4.55
N VAL A 143 3.70 -4.90 3.83
CA VAL A 143 2.33 -4.91 3.30
C VAL A 143 2.14 -6.05 2.29
N SER A 144 3.16 -6.32 1.46
CA SER A 144 3.12 -7.47 0.54
C SER A 144 2.99 -8.80 1.26
N GLU A 145 3.74 -8.99 2.35
CA GLU A 145 3.65 -10.18 3.19
C GLU A 145 2.25 -10.34 3.79
N LEU A 146 1.68 -9.27 4.35
CA LEU A 146 0.33 -9.28 4.91
C LEU A 146 -0.72 -9.69 3.88
N VAL A 147 -0.69 -9.08 2.70
CA VAL A 147 -1.64 -9.43 1.63
C VAL A 147 -1.40 -10.85 1.13
N GLN A 148 -0.15 -11.30 1.01
CA GLN A 148 0.15 -12.67 0.62
C GLN A 148 -0.37 -13.69 1.64
N GLN A 149 -0.29 -13.37 2.92
CA GLN A 149 -0.86 -14.20 3.99
C GLN A 149 -2.38 -14.26 3.88
N LEU A 150 -3.05 -13.11 3.65
CA LEU A 150 -4.50 -13.08 3.40
C LEU A 150 -4.90 -13.90 2.18
N LEU A 151 -4.15 -13.84 1.09
CA LEU A 151 -4.37 -14.63 -0.11
C LEU A 151 -4.20 -16.13 0.13
N ASN A 152 -3.34 -16.49 1.07
CA ASN A 152 -3.12 -17.88 1.50
C ASN A 152 -4.06 -18.32 2.63
N TYR A 153 -4.88 -17.42 3.16
CA TYR A 153 -5.70 -17.59 4.36
C TYR A 153 -6.73 -18.75 4.29
N ASN A 154 -7.01 -19.31 3.15
CA ASN A 154 -7.69 -20.59 3.09
C ASN A 154 -6.92 -21.73 3.81
N ARG A 155 -5.75 -21.44 4.40
CA ARG A 155 -4.84 -22.42 5.03
C ARG A 155 -4.37 -22.13 6.46
N TYR A 156 -4.52 -20.92 7.04
CA TYR A 156 -3.84 -20.64 8.32
C TYR A 156 -4.59 -19.79 9.34
N TYR A 157 -4.64 -20.31 10.54
CA TYR A 157 -4.92 -19.66 11.82
C TYR A 157 -3.64 -18.98 12.34
N GLY A 158 -3.70 -17.72 12.78
CA GLY A 158 -2.55 -17.06 13.42
C GLY A 158 -2.62 -15.54 13.54
N GLU A 159 -3.82 -14.95 13.72
CA GLU A 159 -4.04 -13.51 13.70
C GLU A 159 -3.32 -12.72 14.81
N GLU A 160 -3.20 -13.27 16.03
CA GLU A 160 -2.66 -12.50 17.17
C GLU A 160 -1.15 -12.26 17.12
N ASN A 161 -0.36 -13.17 16.56
CA ASN A 161 1.09 -13.03 16.56
C ASN A 161 1.60 -12.04 15.51
N GLN A 162 0.92 -11.92 14.38
CA GLN A 162 1.35 -11.04 13.28
C GLN A 162 1.08 -9.57 13.57
N LEU A 163 0.02 -9.27 14.32
CA LEU A 163 -0.28 -7.95 14.86
C LEU A 163 0.83 -7.47 15.81
N LYS A 164 1.28 -8.35 16.70
CA LYS A 164 2.36 -8.06 17.66
C LYS A 164 3.68 -7.79 16.97
N ASP A 165 4.00 -8.53 15.91
CA ASP A 165 5.23 -8.30 15.13
C ASP A 165 5.20 -6.94 14.42
N PHE A 166 4.04 -6.51 13.93
CA PHE A 166 3.90 -5.19 13.31
C PHE A 166 4.01 -4.05 14.31
N GLU A 167 3.34 -4.17 15.46
CA GLU A 167 3.49 -3.22 16.55
C GLU A 167 4.92 -3.16 17.07
N HIS A 168 5.64 -4.30 17.09
CA HIS A 168 7.03 -4.35 17.51
C HIS A 168 7.95 -3.62 16.53
N ILE A 169 7.75 -3.78 15.21
CA ILE A 169 8.51 -3.05 14.18
C ILE A 169 8.28 -1.54 14.30
N ILE A 170 7.04 -1.11 14.50
CA ILE A 170 6.73 0.31 14.70
C ILE A 170 7.39 0.84 15.99
N LYS A 171 7.33 0.08 17.08
CA LYS A 171 7.95 0.47 18.36
C LYS A 171 9.48 0.51 18.30
N CYS A 172 10.12 -0.47 17.66
CA CYS A 172 11.58 -0.52 17.52
C CYS A 172 12.13 0.65 16.68
N ASN A 173 11.41 1.06 15.63
CA ASN A 173 11.83 2.19 14.81
C ASN A 173 11.64 3.54 15.54
N ASN A 174 10.64 3.65 16.42
CA ASN A 174 10.45 4.85 17.25
C ASN A 174 11.52 4.98 18.33
N SER A 175 11.99 3.86 18.91
CA SER A 175 13.04 3.85 19.94
C SER A 175 14.43 4.23 19.41
N ASN A 176 14.72 3.95 18.14
CA ASN A 176 16.01 4.29 17.52
C ASN A 176 16.12 5.77 17.11
N ASN A 177 15.00 6.50 17.08
CA ASN A 177 15.00 7.95 16.76
C ASN A 177 15.22 8.84 17.99
N ASP A 178 15.08 8.31 19.22
CA ASP A 178 15.31 9.08 20.45
C ASP A 178 16.80 9.21 20.83
N PHE A 179 17.71 8.51 20.13
CA PHE A 179 19.15 8.54 20.40
C PHE A 179 19.97 9.49 19.50
N SER A 180 19.36 10.22 18.58
CA SER A 180 20.08 11.09 17.64
C SER A 180 20.05 12.59 17.97
N ASP A 181 19.41 13.01 19.07
CA ASP A 181 19.32 14.44 19.46
C ASP A 181 20.20 14.82 20.66
N SER A 182 21.27 14.05 20.93
CA SER A 182 22.26 14.42 21.95
C SER A 182 23.67 14.36 21.39
N SER A 183 24.01 15.33 20.53
CA SER A 183 25.40 15.71 20.24
C SER A 183 25.46 17.10 19.68
#